data_19c5c1a684fd39aa81449239854e8669
#
_entry.id   19c5c1a684fd39aa81449239854e8669
#
_cell.length_a   1.000
_cell.length_b   1.000
_cell.length_c   1.000
_cell.angle_alpha   90.00
_cell.angle_beta   90.00
_cell.angle_gamma   90.00
#
_symmetry.space_group_name_H-M   'P 1'
#
loop_
_entity.id
_entity.type
_entity.pdbx_description
1 polymer ?
#
loop_
_entity_poly.entity_id
_entity_poly.type
_entity_poly.pdbx_seq_one_letter_code
_entity_poly.pdbx_strand_id
1 'polypeptide(L)'
;FRPADPVETAECWQLALERTKGPTVLALSRQNLTPVRTSADAANRCATGGYELVAANGEAKVSIFASGSEVEIAVAAQKQLAERGIAARVVSVPSLELLLEQPAEKRATIIGNAPVKIAVEAQVRFGWDAVIGTDGAFVGMHSFGHSAPAKDLYKHFGITADAVVEAAAKRLQGK
;
A
#
# COMPACT_ATOMS: atom_id res chain seq x y z
N PHE A 1 -13.03 -1.72 -0.67
CA PHE A 1 -12.01 -1.38 0.34
C PHE A 1 -11.22 -2.60 0.74
N ARG A 2 -9.93 -2.41 0.97
CA ARG A 2 -9.00 -3.38 1.57
C ARG A 2 -8.28 -2.74 2.76
N PRO A 3 -8.90 -2.67 3.93
CA PRO A 3 -8.29 -2.06 5.11
C PRO A 3 -7.15 -2.91 5.68
N ALA A 4 -6.11 -2.24 6.20
CA ALA A 4 -4.90 -2.86 6.73
C ALA A 4 -4.99 -3.23 8.21
N ASP A 5 -5.87 -2.60 8.97
CA ASP A 5 -5.97 -2.76 10.41
C ASP A 5 -7.38 -2.38 10.96
N PRO A 6 -7.64 -2.51 12.28
CA PRO A 6 -8.93 -2.17 12.86
C PRO A 6 -9.34 -0.71 12.67
N VAL A 7 -8.40 0.23 12.67
CA VAL A 7 -8.70 1.67 12.50
C VAL A 7 -9.16 1.94 11.06
N GLU A 8 -8.40 1.46 10.06
CA GLU A 8 -8.83 1.54 8.66
C GLU A 8 -10.15 0.80 8.43
N THR A 9 -10.36 -0.33 9.10
CA THR A 9 -11.62 -1.09 8.99
C THR A 9 -12.80 -0.25 9.45
N ALA A 10 -12.70 0.42 10.60
CA ALA A 10 -13.75 1.30 11.11
C ALA A 10 -14.00 2.49 10.17
N GLU A 11 -12.94 3.12 9.67
CA GLU A 11 -13.02 4.22 8.70
C GLU A 11 -13.67 3.78 7.38
N CYS A 12 -13.30 2.61 6.86
CA CYS A 12 -13.90 2.05 5.65
C CYS A 12 -15.38 1.68 5.84
N TRP A 13 -15.76 1.17 7.03
CA TRP A 13 -17.15 0.92 7.37
C TRP A 13 -17.97 2.20 7.39
N GLN A 14 -17.46 3.28 7.98
CA GLN A 14 -18.10 4.58 7.94
C GLN A 14 -18.40 5.00 6.49
N LEU A 15 -17.38 4.97 5.63
CA LEU A 15 -17.52 5.34 4.21
C LEU A 15 -18.52 4.44 3.47
N ALA A 16 -18.53 3.14 3.79
CA ALA A 16 -19.47 2.18 3.21
C ALA A 16 -20.93 2.51 3.57
N LEU A 17 -21.18 2.90 4.81
CA LEU A 17 -22.53 3.28 5.28
C LEU A 17 -22.98 4.64 4.72
N GLU A 18 -22.06 5.58 4.55
CA GLU A 18 -22.33 6.90 3.96
C GLU A 18 -22.59 6.82 2.44
N ARG A 19 -22.09 5.77 1.77
CA ARG A 19 -22.26 5.58 0.34
C ARG A 19 -23.67 5.07 0.02
N THR A 20 -24.52 5.94 -0.47
CA THR A 20 -25.94 5.60 -0.83
C THR A 20 -26.13 5.26 -2.31
N LYS A 21 -25.11 5.48 -3.16
CA LYS A 21 -25.19 5.25 -4.61
C LYS A 21 -24.24 4.12 -5.01
N GLY A 22 -24.74 2.90 -4.94
CA GLY A 22 -24.01 1.70 -5.37
C GLY A 22 -23.50 0.85 -4.20
N PRO A 23 -23.10 -0.39 -4.51
CA PRO A 23 -22.61 -1.33 -3.50
C PRO A 23 -21.20 -0.95 -3.01
N THR A 24 -20.87 -1.43 -1.81
CA THR A 24 -19.51 -1.38 -1.27
C THR A 24 -19.06 -2.79 -0.89
N VAL A 25 -17.84 -3.15 -1.26
CA VAL A 25 -17.20 -4.41 -0.90
C VAL A 25 -16.04 -4.11 0.05
N LEU A 26 -16.00 -4.80 1.19
CA LEU A 26 -14.86 -4.81 2.09
C LEU A 26 -14.19 -6.20 2.00
N ALA A 27 -12.97 -6.23 1.45
CA ALA A 27 -12.16 -7.44 1.38
C ALA A 27 -11.27 -7.52 2.63
N LEU A 28 -11.71 -8.31 3.60
CA LEU A 28 -11.03 -8.47 4.89
C LEU A 28 -10.17 -9.73 4.89
N SER A 29 -9.03 -9.69 5.60
CA SER A 29 -8.14 -10.83 5.78
C SER A 29 -8.72 -11.84 6.76
N ARG A 30 -8.41 -13.14 6.56
CA ARG A 30 -8.72 -14.19 7.54
C ARG A 30 -7.67 -14.28 8.65
N GLN A 31 -6.41 -13.97 8.33
CA GLN A 31 -5.31 -13.97 9.29
C GLN A 31 -5.34 -12.72 10.16
N ASN A 32 -4.77 -12.81 11.34
CA ASN A 32 -4.51 -11.64 12.17
C ASN A 32 -3.45 -10.75 11.50
N LEU A 33 -3.71 -9.45 11.49
CA LEU A 33 -2.79 -8.43 11.01
C LEU A 33 -2.23 -7.62 12.17
N THR A 34 -1.00 -7.16 12.02
CA THR A 34 -0.39 -6.24 12.98
C THR A 34 -1.02 -4.84 12.79
N PRO A 35 -1.59 -4.23 13.84
CA PRO A 35 -2.06 -2.85 13.73
C PRO A 35 -0.94 -1.91 13.32
N VAL A 36 -1.15 -1.19 12.23
CA VAL A 36 -0.19 -0.19 11.70
C VAL A 36 -0.53 1.23 12.18
N ARG A 37 -1.79 1.44 12.58
CA ARG A 37 -2.27 2.64 13.26
C ARG A 37 -2.75 2.28 14.66
N THR A 38 -2.24 3.00 15.66
CA THR A 38 -2.57 2.75 17.09
C THR A 38 -3.51 3.79 17.68
N SER A 39 -3.88 4.81 16.90
CA SER A 39 -4.80 5.87 17.28
C SER A 39 -5.71 6.26 16.12
N ALA A 40 -6.94 6.63 16.42
CA ALA A 40 -7.85 7.24 15.46
C ALA A 40 -7.51 8.73 15.31
N ASP A 41 -7.60 9.23 14.09
CA ASP A 41 -7.53 10.66 13.79
C ASP A 41 -8.95 11.28 13.86
N ALA A 42 -9.02 12.60 14.02
CA ALA A 42 -10.30 13.32 13.99
C ALA A 42 -10.98 13.24 12.61
N ALA A 43 -10.20 13.09 11.54
CA ALA A 43 -10.68 12.93 10.18
C ALA A 43 -10.47 11.49 9.68
N ASN A 44 -11.46 10.97 8.96
CA ASN A 44 -11.36 9.68 8.28
C ASN A 44 -10.28 9.75 7.18
N ARG A 45 -9.12 9.10 7.40
CA ARG A 45 -8.00 9.13 6.45
C ARG A 45 -8.28 8.27 5.22
N CYS A 46 -9.13 7.26 5.31
CA CYS A 46 -9.51 6.40 4.20
C CYS A 46 -10.43 7.12 3.18
N ALA A 47 -11.02 8.28 3.55
CA ALA A 47 -11.95 9.01 2.70
C ALA A 47 -11.35 9.49 1.37
N THR A 48 -10.03 9.57 1.27
CA THR A 48 -9.32 9.93 0.03
C THR A 48 -8.89 8.72 -0.80
N GLY A 49 -9.22 7.51 -0.36
CA GLY A 49 -8.81 6.26 -1.00
C GLY A 49 -7.37 5.85 -0.75
N GLY A 50 -6.51 6.78 -0.33
CA GLY A 50 -5.12 6.55 0.05
C GLY A 50 -4.55 7.70 0.83
N TYR A 51 -3.54 7.43 1.66
CA TYR A 51 -2.90 8.45 2.49
C TYR A 51 -1.49 8.01 2.91
N GLU A 52 -0.61 8.97 3.21
CA GLU A 52 0.70 8.68 3.77
C GLU A 52 0.55 8.11 5.19
N LEU A 53 0.92 6.84 5.36
CA LEU A 53 0.91 6.14 6.65
C LEU A 53 2.19 6.39 7.43
N VAL A 54 3.34 6.26 6.76
CA VAL A 54 4.66 6.49 7.34
C VAL A 54 5.42 7.47 6.46
N ALA A 55 5.81 8.60 7.02
CA ALA A 55 6.62 9.60 6.33
C ALA A 55 8.08 9.12 6.17
N ALA A 56 8.75 9.61 5.15
CA ALA A 56 10.18 9.42 5.00
C ALA A 56 10.96 10.31 5.98
N ASN A 57 12.13 9.85 6.39
CA ASN A 57 13.07 10.70 7.11
C ASN A 57 13.84 11.58 6.08
N GLY A 58 13.33 12.78 5.83
CA GLY A 58 13.81 13.70 4.80
C GLY A 58 13.13 13.50 3.45
N GLU A 59 13.81 13.88 2.38
CA GLU A 59 13.27 13.78 1.01
C GLU A 59 13.13 12.31 0.58
N ALA A 60 11.88 11.89 0.31
CA ALA A 60 11.61 10.51 -0.06
C ALA A 60 12.29 10.12 -1.38
N LYS A 61 13.12 9.11 -1.36
CA LYS A 61 13.71 8.48 -2.56
C LYS A 61 12.85 7.32 -3.06
N VAL A 62 12.05 6.74 -2.17
CA VAL A 62 11.14 5.62 -2.48
C VAL A 62 9.76 5.91 -1.89
N SER A 63 8.70 5.72 -2.68
CA SER A 63 7.33 5.60 -2.19
C SER A 63 6.87 4.15 -2.34
N ILE A 64 6.42 3.54 -1.24
CA ILE A 64 5.88 2.18 -1.21
C ILE A 64 4.37 2.28 -1.01
N PHE A 65 3.60 1.68 -1.91
CA PHE A 65 2.15 1.66 -1.89
C PHE A 65 1.66 0.25 -1.60
N ALA A 66 0.68 0.10 -0.74
CA ALA A 66 0.07 -1.18 -0.41
C ALA A 66 -1.37 -1.00 0.05
N SER A 67 -2.15 -2.07 0.03
CA SER A 67 -3.47 -2.14 0.67
C SER A 67 -3.59 -3.38 1.54
N GLY A 68 -4.55 -3.38 2.46
CA GLY A 68 -4.86 -4.56 3.27
C GLY A 68 -3.65 -5.14 3.99
N SER A 69 -3.54 -6.45 3.94
CA SER A 69 -2.48 -7.22 4.63
C SER A 69 -1.07 -6.89 4.17
N GLU A 70 -0.89 -6.35 2.97
CA GLU A 70 0.44 -6.03 2.43
C GLU A 70 1.01 -4.71 2.99
N VAL A 71 0.19 -3.91 3.69
CA VAL A 71 0.67 -2.66 4.33
C VAL A 71 1.70 -2.96 5.42
N GLU A 72 1.57 -4.04 6.20
CA GLU A 72 2.60 -4.42 7.18
C GLU A 72 3.92 -4.80 6.50
N ILE A 73 3.87 -5.42 5.31
CA ILE A 73 5.06 -5.73 4.49
C ILE A 73 5.73 -4.43 4.02
N ALA A 74 4.94 -3.46 3.57
CA ALA A 74 5.44 -2.15 3.15
C ALA A 74 6.12 -1.40 4.30
N VAL A 75 5.53 -1.43 5.51
CA VAL A 75 6.12 -0.83 6.72
C VAL A 75 7.42 -1.53 7.11
N ALA A 76 7.47 -2.87 7.04
CA ALA A 76 8.70 -3.62 7.30
C ALA A 76 9.81 -3.29 6.27
N ALA A 77 9.46 -3.20 4.99
CA ALA A 77 10.39 -2.80 3.93
C ALA A 77 10.92 -1.36 4.14
N GLN A 78 10.05 -0.43 4.55
CA GLN A 78 10.46 0.95 4.86
C GLN A 78 11.51 0.99 5.98
N LYS A 79 11.34 0.19 7.04
CA LYS A 79 12.33 0.10 8.13
C LYS A 79 13.67 -0.44 7.64
N GLN A 80 13.67 -1.50 6.84
CA GLN A 80 14.89 -2.07 6.26
C GLN A 80 15.61 -1.08 5.31
N LEU A 81 14.85 -0.29 4.54
CA LEU A 81 15.41 0.76 3.69
C LEU A 81 16.04 1.87 4.53
N ALA A 82 15.38 2.28 5.62
CA ALA A 82 15.92 3.27 6.55
C ALA A 82 17.24 2.83 7.20
N GLU A 83 17.36 1.55 7.57
CA GLU A 83 18.62 0.95 8.07
C GLU A 83 19.76 1.01 7.04
N ARG A 84 19.42 1.04 5.75
CA ARG A 84 20.36 1.23 4.63
C ARG A 84 20.58 2.70 4.24
N GLY A 85 20.05 3.65 5.03
CA GLY A 85 20.13 5.08 4.74
C GLY A 85 19.27 5.55 3.56
N ILE A 86 18.29 4.76 3.12
CA ILE A 86 17.38 5.11 2.02
C ILE A 86 16.08 5.66 2.61
N ALA A 87 15.81 6.93 2.37
CA ALA A 87 14.58 7.58 2.80
C ALA A 87 13.38 7.04 1.99
N ALA A 88 12.52 6.29 2.65
CA ALA A 88 11.32 5.72 2.06
C ALA A 88 10.07 6.10 2.85
N ARG A 89 8.96 6.31 2.14
CA ARG A 89 7.64 6.55 2.71
C ARG A 89 6.69 5.40 2.39
N VAL A 90 5.68 5.20 3.23
CA VAL A 90 4.61 4.23 2.99
C VAL A 90 3.29 4.96 2.80
N VAL A 91 2.57 4.60 1.76
CA VAL A 91 1.22 5.07 1.46
C VAL A 91 0.28 3.88 1.54
N SER A 92 -0.66 3.91 2.49
CA SER A 92 -1.78 2.96 2.52
C SER A 92 -2.83 3.39 1.50
N VAL A 93 -3.32 2.43 0.71
CA VAL A 93 -4.32 2.66 -0.34
C VAL A 93 -5.50 1.71 -0.13
N PRO A 94 -6.33 1.94 0.90
CA PRO A 94 -7.48 1.08 1.18
C PRO A 94 -8.53 1.04 0.07
N SER A 95 -8.56 2.03 -0.84
CA SER A 95 -9.39 2.02 -2.04
C SER A 95 -8.70 2.74 -3.19
N LEU A 96 -8.24 1.96 -4.17
CA LEU A 96 -7.63 2.51 -5.38
C LEU A 96 -8.64 3.35 -6.19
N GLU A 97 -9.90 2.91 -6.23
CA GLU A 97 -10.97 3.62 -6.93
C GLU A 97 -11.17 5.03 -6.38
N LEU A 98 -11.35 5.16 -5.05
CA LEU A 98 -11.51 6.47 -4.42
C LEU A 98 -10.27 7.36 -4.60
N LEU A 99 -9.06 6.77 -4.58
CA LEU A 99 -7.84 7.53 -4.83
C LEU A 99 -7.84 8.09 -6.25
N LEU A 100 -8.24 7.30 -7.24
CA LEU A 100 -8.27 7.73 -8.64
C LEU A 100 -9.39 8.74 -8.93
N GLU A 101 -10.48 8.72 -8.16
CA GLU A 101 -11.56 9.70 -8.21
C GLU A 101 -11.16 11.07 -7.62
N GLN A 102 -10.08 11.16 -6.83
CA GLN A 102 -9.64 12.43 -6.27
C GLN A 102 -9.22 13.43 -7.35
N PRO A 103 -9.41 14.74 -7.13
CA PRO A 103 -8.85 15.79 -7.99
C PRO A 103 -7.35 15.57 -8.22
N ALA A 104 -6.87 15.89 -9.43
CA ALA A 104 -5.51 15.60 -9.86
C ALA A 104 -4.43 16.11 -8.88
N GLU A 105 -4.61 17.32 -8.33
CA GLU A 105 -3.69 17.91 -7.35
C GLU A 105 -3.62 17.10 -6.04
N LYS A 106 -4.80 16.69 -5.53
CA LYS A 106 -4.88 15.91 -4.30
C LYS A 106 -4.30 14.52 -4.49
N ARG A 107 -4.61 13.88 -5.62
CA ARG A 107 -4.01 12.60 -6.01
C ARG A 107 -2.50 12.69 -6.13
N ALA A 108 -1.98 13.73 -6.79
CA ALA A 108 -0.54 13.96 -6.92
C ALA A 108 0.14 14.15 -5.56
N THR A 109 -0.50 14.84 -4.62
CA THR A 109 0.01 15.00 -3.25
C THR A 109 0.11 13.66 -2.53
N ILE A 110 -0.90 12.80 -2.65
CA ILE A 110 -0.91 11.47 -2.02
C ILE A 110 0.16 10.57 -2.66
N ILE A 111 0.23 10.52 -3.99
CA ILE A 111 1.20 9.71 -4.72
C ILE A 111 2.62 10.21 -4.49
N GLY A 112 2.80 11.53 -4.41
CA GLY A 112 4.10 12.15 -4.22
C GLY A 112 5.02 12.03 -5.42
N ASN A 113 6.22 12.61 -5.28
CA ASN A 113 7.19 12.78 -6.36
C ASN A 113 8.48 11.97 -6.17
N ALA A 114 8.49 10.99 -5.26
CA ALA A 114 9.65 10.11 -5.08
C ALA A 114 10.05 9.48 -6.42
N PRO A 115 11.36 9.47 -6.75
CA PRO A 115 11.84 8.97 -8.04
C PRO A 115 11.60 7.46 -8.24
N VAL A 116 11.50 6.69 -7.16
CA VAL A 116 11.15 5.28 -7.20
C VAL A 116 9.79 5.07 -6.55
N LYS A 117 8.89 4.44 -7.29
CA LYS A 117 7.55 4.05 -6.82
C LYS A 117 7.40 2.54 -6.91
N ILE A 118 6.93 1.92 -5.83
CA ILE A 118 6.76 0.47 -5.73
C ILE A 118 5.37 0.20 -5.15
N ALA A 119 4.61 -0.70 -5.76
CA ALA A 119 3.43 -1.27 -5.12
C ALA A 119 3.70 -2.70 -4.70
N VAL A 120 3.19 -3.09 -3.54
CA VAL A 120 3.20 -4.46 -3.03
C VAL A 120 1.78 -4.90 -2.73
N GLU A 121 1.36 -6.01 -3.37
CA GLU A 121 -0.05 -6.44 -3.30
C GLU A 121 -0.17 -7.92 -3.67
N ALA A 122 -0.97 -8.68 -2.91
CA ALA A 122 -1.27 -10.09 -3.19
C ALA A 122 -2.31 -10.24 -4.33
N GLN A 123 -2.15 -9.51 -5.39
CA GLN A 123 -2.91 -9.58 -6.64
C GLN A 123 -2.00 -9.29 -7.84
N VAL A 124 -2.55 -9.31 -9.04
CA VAL A 124 -1.85 -8.90 -10.26
C VAL A 124 -1.68 -7.37 -10.29
N ARG A 125 -0.71 -6.90 -11.07
CA ARG A 125 -0.35 -5.46 -11.20
C ARG A 125 -1.51 -4.56 -11.67
N PHE A 126 -2.57 -5.14 -12.21
CA PHE A 126 -3.70 -4.41 -12.81
C PHE A 126 -4.22 -3.28 -11.89
N GLY A 127 -4.31 -2.07 -12.47
CA GLY A 127 -4.73 -0.86 -11.78
C GLY A 127 -3.60 -0.09 -11.09
N TRP A 128 -2.53 -0.75 -10.64
CA TRP A 128 -1.44 -0.08 -9.94
C TRP A 128 -0.60 0.87 -10.80
N ASP A 129 -0.59 0.66 -12.13
CA ASP A 129 0.11 1.58 -13.06
C ASP A 129 -0.39 3.03 -12.96
N ALA A 130 -1.64 3.24 -12.57
CA ALA A 130 -2.20 4.57 -12.35
C ALA A 130 -1.54 5.31 -11.15
N VAL A 131 -0.89 4.58 -10.24
CA VAL A 131 -0.21 5.11 -9.05
C VAL A 131 1.30 5.10 -9.19
N ILE A 132 1.86 3.95 -9.60
CA ILE A 132 3.31 3.78 -9.68
C ILE A 132 3.90 4.14 -11.04
N GLY A 133 3.08 4.34 -12.06
CA GLY A 133 3.50 4.53 -13.44
C GLY A 133 3.97 3.24 -14.09
N THR A 134 4.22 3.28 -15.40
CA THR A 134 4.70 2.11 -16.17
C THR A 134 6.10 1.69 -15.74
N ASP A 135 6.93 2.66 -15.30
CA ASP A 135 8.29 2.42 -14.82
C ASP A 135 8.37 2.02 -13.33
N GLY A 136 7.24 2.06 -12.62
CA GLY A 136 7.18 1.62 -11.23
C GLY A 136 7.48 0.13 -11.07
N ALA A 137 7.97 -0.28 -9.91
CA ALA A 137 8.12 -1.68 -9.58
C ALA A 137 6.84 -2.24 -8.94
N PHE A 138 6.57 -3.51 -9.18
CA PHE A 138 5.43 -4.20 -8.57
C PHE A 138 5.90 -5.52 -7.96
N VAL A 139 5.63 -5.71 -6.69
CA VAL A 139 5.88 -6.94 -5.94
C VAL A 139 4.52 -7.59 -5.68
N GLY A 140 4.19 -8.63 -6.43
CA GLY A 140 2.86 -9.24 -6.38
C GLY A 140 2.75 -10.51 -7.20
N MET A 141 1.51 -10.86 -7.56
CA MET A 141 1.18 -12.11 -8.24
C MET A 141 1.46 -12.03 -9.75
N HIS A 142 1.97 -13.13 -10.30
CA HIS A 142 2.16 -13.34 -11.74
C HIS A 142 1.51 -14.64 -12.24
N SER A 143 0.80 -15.33 -11.35
CA SER A 143 0.16 -16.63 -11.61
C SER A 143 -1.12 -16.77 -10.81
N PHE A 144 -1.79 -17.91 -10.94
CA PHE A 144 -2.88 -18.28 -10.05
C PHE A 144 -2.39 -18.45 -8.61
N GLY A 145 -3.29 -18.16 -7.64
CA GLY A 145 -3.03 -18.36 -6.22
C GLY A 145 -3.02 -19.84 -5.82
N HIS A 146 -2.58 -20.10 -4.61
CA HIS A 146 -2.62 -21.40 -3.95
C HIS A 146 -3.37 -21.29 -2.62
N SER A 147 -3.68 -22.44 -2.03
CA SER A 147 -4.29 -22.54 -0.71
C SER A 147 -3.29 -23.09 0.29
N ALA A 148 -2.83 -22.24 1.21
CA ALA A 148 -1.92 -22.57 2.30
C ALA A 148 -1.97 -21.47 3.37
N PRO A 149 -1.27 -21.59 4.51
CA PRO A 149 -1.10 -20.51 5.46
C PRO A 149 -0.51 -19.25 4.80
N ALA A 150 -1.00 -18.05 5.17
CA ALA A 150 -0.64 -16.79 4.52
C ALA A 150 0.88 -16.56 4.45
N LYS A 151 1.62 -16.86 5.54
CA LYS A 151 3.08 -16.69 5.59
C LYS A 151 3.82 -17.56 4.55
N ASP A 152 3.34 -18.78 4.33
CA ASP A 152 3.93 -19.70 3.35
C ASP A 152 3.64 -19.21 1.93
N LEU A 153 2.42 -18.69 1.69
CA LEU A 153 2.04 -18.13 0.41
C LEU A 153 2.82 -16.86 0.07
N TYR A 154 2.98 -15.94 1.02
CA TYR A 154 3.78 -14.74 0.81
C TYR A 154 5.22 -15.07 0.45
N LYS A 155 5.83 -16.02 1.17
CA LYS A 155 7.18 -16.50 0.86
C LYS A 155 7.24 -17.19 -0.52
N HIS A 156 6.27 -18.05 -0.83
CA HIS A 156 6.20 -18.78 -2.09
C HIS A 156 6.10 -17.82 -3.30
N PHE A 157 5.28 -16.79 -3.20
CA PHE A 157 5.08 -15.82 -4.27
C PHE A 157 6.08 -14.66 -4.24
N GLY A 158 7.00 -14.62 -3.28
CA GLY A 158 7.99 -13.55 -3.16
C GLY A 158 7.39 -12.20 -2.76
N ILE A 159 6.21 -12.19 -2.12
CA ILE A 159 5.57 -10.97 -1.63
C ILE A 159 6.10 -10.69 -0.22
N THR A 160 7.30 -10.16 -0.14
CA THR A 160 8.04 -9.99 1.11
C THR A 160 8.67 -8.60 1.20
N ALA A 161 9.00 -8.17 2.44
CA ALA A 161 9.72 -6.92 2.65
C ALA A 161 11.06 -6.90 1.92
N ASP A 162 11.79 -8.03 1.92
CA ASP A 162 13.08 -8.17 1.23
C ASP A 162 12.92 -7.95 -0.28
N ALA A 163 11.89 -8.51 -0.91
CA ALA A 163 11.62 -8.32 -2.33
C ALA A 163 11.33 -6.84 -2.67
N VAL A 164 10.60 -6.13 -1.79
CA VAL A 164 10.37 -4.69 -1.94
C VAL A 164 11.68 -3.90 -1.84
N VAL A 165 12.53 -4.25 -0.88
CA VAL A 165 13.86 -3.62 -0.69
C VAL A 165 14.76 -3.87 -1.88
N GLU A 166 14.80 -5.09 -2.40
CA GLU A 166 15.57 -5.43 -3.62
C GLU A 166 15.07 -4.66 -4.84
N ALA A 167 13.74 -4.57 -5.02
CA ALA A 167 13.13 -3.80 -6.10
C ALA A 167 13.50 -2.32 -6.00
N ALA A 168 13.51 -1.74 -4.78
CA ALA A 168 13.95 -0.37 -4.53
C ALA A 168 15.42 -0.17 -4.90
N ALA A 169 16.30 -1.03 -4.39
CA ALA A 169 17.74 -0.96 -4.64
C ALA A 169 18.07 -1.02 -6.14
N LYS A 170 17.45 -1.97 -6.85
CA LYS A 170 17.62 -2.11 -8.30
C LYS A 170 17.18 -0.85 -9.08
N ARG A 171 16.08 -0.23 -8.68
CA ARG A 171 15.55 0.97 -9.34
C ARG A 171 16.36 2.22 -9.03
N LEU A 172 16.99 2.30 -7.84
CA LEU A 172 17.87 3.41 -7.49
C LEU A 172 19.23 3.35 -8.19
N GLN A 173 19.73 2.13 -8.51
CA GLN A 173 20.99 1.94 -9.23
C GLN A 173 20.87 2.17 -10.73
N GLY A 174 19.69 2.00 -11.31
CA GLY A 174 19.42 2.14 -12.73
C GLY A 174 19.04 3.54 -13.19
N LYS A 175 19.12 4.50 -12.27
CA LYS A 175 18.94 5.95 -12.50
C LYS A 175 20.25 6.66 -12.24
#